data_dd69d8cd43ee503e635a0465180614a8
#
_entry.id   dd69d8cd43ee503e635a0465180614a8
#
_cell.length_a   1.000
_cell.length_b   1.000
_cell.length_c   1.000
_cell.angle_alpha   90.00
_cell.angle_beta   90.00
_cell.angle_gamma   90.00
#
_symmetry.space_group_name_H-M   'P 1'
#
loop_
_entity.id
_entity.type
_entity.pdbx_description
1 polymer ?
#
loop_
_entity_poly.entity_id
_entity_poly.type
_entity_poly.pdbx_seq_one_letter_code
_entity_poly.pdbx_strand_id
1 'polypeptide(L)'
;MENLTRELRKADISLCLDFVMNHTASTHRWAMAAKAGDATYQAYYHCYDDRTIPDQYEQTVPQVFPNTAPGNFTWCEEMHKWVLTTFHDYQWDLNYANPAVFVDMTKSILHLANLGVEVFRIDAVPYIWKQLGTTCRNLPQVHTIVRMLRMVLECVCPAVILKGEVVMAPKELAAYFGTPEKPECHMLYNVSTMVNLWGALASRDTRLLKAQLDALHALPDNCWFVNYLRCHDDIGWGLDEAVENRLGIDPQKHKEYLYHFYEGNFPGSWAKGELYNYDPATGDARSCGTTASLCGVEQ
;
A
#
# COMPACT_ATOMS: atom_id res chain seq x y z
N MET A 1 3.11 -14.96 -20.61
CA MET A 1 2.22 -15.14 -19.46
C MET A 1 1.55 -16.52 -19.49
N GLU A 2 0.73 -16.87 -20.49
CA GLU A 2 0.00 -18.16 -20.59
C GLU A 2 0.87 -19.42 -20.38
N ASN A 3 2.08 -19.46 -20.94
CA ASN A 3 3.00 -20.57 -20.71
C ASN A 3 3.43 -20.67 -19.24
N LEU A 4 3.73 -19.53 -18.61
CA LEU A 4 4.11 -19.48 -17.20
C LEU A 4 2.98 -19.98 -16.29
N THR A 5 1.77 -19.43 -16.46
CA THR A 5 0.60 -19.82 -15.64
C THR A 5 0.28 -21.30 -15.82
N ARG A 6 0.39 -21.84 -17.04
CA ARG A 6 0.17 -23.25 -17.33
C ARG A 6 1.21 -24.15 -16.65
N GLU A 7 2.51 -23.78 -16.68
CA GLU A 7 3.56 -24.59 -16.03
C GLU A 7 3.47 -24.52 -14.50
N LEU A 8 3.15 -23.35 -13.93
CA LEU A 8 2.92 -23.21 -12.49
C LEU A 8 1.72 -24.08 -12.04
N ARG A 9 0.63 -24.06 -12.79
CA ARG A 9 -0.56 -24.87 -12.48
C ARG A 9 -0.31 -26.37 -12.53
N LYS A 10 0.58 -26.86 -13.40
CA LYS A 10 1.02 -28.26 -13.40
C LYS A 10 1.78 -28.65 -12.12
N ALA A 11 2.36 -27.68 -11.43
CA ALA A 11 3.07 -27.85 -10.18
C ALA A 11 2.20 -27.48 -8.95
N ASP A 12 0.87 -27.33 -9.12
CA ASP A 12 -0.08 -26.89 -8.10
C ASP A 12 0.28 -25.54 -7.46
N ILE A 13 0.85 -24.63 -8.27
CA ILE A 13 1.24 -23.28 -7.85
C ILE A 13 0.34 -22.25 -8.55
N SER A 14 -0.38 -21.43 -7.77
CA SER A 14 -1.14 -20.29 -8.26
C SER A 14 -0.24 -19.06 -8.45
N LEU A 15 -0.40 -18.36 -9.57
CA LEU A 15 0.33 -17.11 -9.82
C LEU A 15 -0.35 -15.93 -9.13
N CYS A 16 0.38 -15.28 -8.24
CA CYS A 16 0.04 -13.97 -7.71
C CYS A 16 0.81 -12.89 -8.50
N LEU A 17 0.08 -11.92 -9.06
CA LEU A 17 0.67 -10.82 -9.83
C LEU A 17 0.29 -9.48 -9.22
N ASP A 18 1.25 -8.55 -9.19
CA ASP A 18 0.96 -7.17 -8.82
C ASP A 18 0.08 -6.48 -9.86
N PHE A 19 -0.90 -5.74 -9.37
CA PHE A 19 -1.77 -4.90 -10.18
C PHE A 19 -1.90 -3.52 -9.55
N VAL A 20 -1.17 -2.55 -10.13
CA VAL A 20 -1.12 -1.18 -9.63
C VAL A 20 -2.34 -0.41 -10.15
N MET A 21 -3.27 -0.06 -9.26
CA MET A 21 -4.46 0.71 -9.62
C MET A 21 -4.29 2.21 -9.41
N ASN A 22 -3.44 2.62 -8.47
CA ASN A 22 -3.33 4.03 -8.10
C ASN A 22 -2.69 4.89 -9.19
N HIS A 23 -1.71 4.38 -9.93
CA HIS A 23 -0.91 5.16 -10.87
C HIS A 23 -0.42 4.32 -12.04
N THR A 24 0.11 5.00 -13.05
CA THR A 24 0.91 4.37 -14.12
C THR A 24 2.27 5.05 -14.21
N ALA A 25 3.22 4.39 -14.85
CA ALA A 25 4.48 5.04 -15.19
C ALA A 25 4.25 6.22 -16.17
N SER A 26 5.05 7.28 -16.07
CA SER A 26 5.04 8.42 -17.00
C SER A 26 5.41 8.04 -18.45
N THR A 27 5.85 6.80 -18.65
CA THR A 27 6.12 6.18 -19.96
C THR A 27 5.01 5.22 -20.41
N HIS A 28 3.95 5.05 -19.59
CA HIS A 28 2.79 4.24 -19.98
C HIS A 28 2.12 4.81 -21.22
N ARG A 29 1.51 3.96 -22.06
CA ARG A 29 0.84 4.39 -23.30
C ARG A 29 -0.16 5.52 -23.11
N TRP A 30 -0.89 5.56 -22.02
CA TRP A 30 -1.85 6.64 -21.71
C TRP A 30 -1.11 7.93 -21.36
N ALA A 31 -0.04 7.87 -20.59
CA ALA A 31 0.78 9.04 -20.26
C ALA A 31 1.47 9.60 -21.51
N MET A 32 1.97 8.72 -22.39
CA MET A 32 2.57 9.15 -23.67
C MET A 32 1.56 9.80 -24.59
N ALA A 33 0.33 9.29 -24.66
CA ALA A 33 -0.75 9.93 -25.42
C ALA A 33 -1.16 11.30 -24.83
N ALA A 34 -1.24 11.39 -23.49
CA ALA A 34 -1.49 12.65 -22.78
C ALA A 34 -0.41 13.70 -23.09
N LYS A 35 0.87 13.30 -23.06
CA LYS A 35 2.02 14.14 -23.44
C LYS A 35 1.95 14.60 -24.88
N ALA A 36 1.45 13.76 -25.78
CA ALA A 36 1.23 14.10 -27.19
C ALA A 36 0.02 15.03 -27.45
N GLY A 37 -0.69 15.45 -26.38
CA GLY A 37 -1.81 16.40 -26.46
C GLY A 37 -3.19 15.75 -26.56
N ASP A 38 -3.31 14.43 -26.37
CA ASP A 38 -4.63 13.77 -26.36
C ASP A 38 -5.39 14.11 -25.08
N ALA A 39 -6.42 14.95 -25.23
CA ALA A 39 -7.25 15.41 -24.10
C ALA A 39 -7.98 14.28 -23.37
N THR A 40 -8.30 13.18 -24.07
CA THR A 40 -8.93 12.00 -23.45
C THR A 40 -8.00 11.39 -22.40
N TYR A 41 -6.73 11.20 -22.76
CA TYR A 41 -5.75 10.62 -21.85
C TYR A 41 -5.19 11.64 -20.83
N GLN A 42 -5.21 12.94 -21.14
CA GLN A 42 -4.95 13.95 -20.10
C GLN A 42 -5.99 13.87 -18.96
N ALA A 43 -7.26 13.60 -19.29
CA ALA A 43 -8.33 13.42 -18.31
C ALA A 43 -8.22 12.11 -17.48
N TYR A 44 -7.30 11.19 -17.84
CA TYR A 44 -7.00 9.99 -17.04
C TYR A 44 -6.14 10.27 -15.82
N TYR A 45 -5.50 11.43 -15.77
CA TYR A 45 -4.60 11.86 -14.71
C TYR A 45 -5.12 13.14 -14.04
N HIS A 46 -4.63 13.44 -12.87
CA HIS A 46 -4.86 14.72 -12.19
C HIS A 46 -3.83 15.73 -12.69
N CYS A 47 -4.20 16.50 -13.72
CA CYS A 47 -3.34 17.48 -14.39
C CYS A 47 -3.90 18.90 -14.21
N TYR A 48 -3.00 19.86 -13.92
CA TYR A 48 -3.36 21.27 -13.65
C TYR A 48 -2.41 22.20 -14.40
N ASP A 49 -2.95 23.32 -14.88
CA ASP A 49 -2.19 24.31 -15.69
C ASP A 49 -1.22 25.14 -14.81
N ASP A 50 -1.54 25.32 -13.56
CA ASP A 50 -0.75 26.10 -12.60
C ASP A 50 -0.74 25.46 -11.20
N ARG A 51 -0.10 26.12 -10.23
CA ARG A 51 0.01 25.66 -8.86
C ARG A 51 -1.21 25.94 -7.97
N THR A 52 -2.24 26.62 -8.47
CA THR A 52 -3.39 27.06 -7.64
C THR A 52 -4.09 25.87 -6.95
N ILE A 53 -4.38 24.80 -7.67
CA ILE A 53 -5.00 23.59 -7.12
C ILE A 53 -3.94 22.66 -6.49
N PRO A 54 -2.78 22.39 -7.11
CA PRO A 54 -1.70 21.66 -6.48
C PRO A 54 -1.34 22.16 -5.06
N ASP A 55 -1.15 23.46 -4.87
CA ASP A 55 -0.80 24.02 -3.56
C ASP A 55 -1.91 23.82 -2.50
N GLN A 56 -3.17 23.75 -2.91
CA GLN A 56 -4.28 23.41 -2.01
C GLN A 56 -4.25 21.93 -1.61
N TYR A 57 -3.92 21.02 -2.53
CA TYR A 57 -3.72 19.61 -2.20
C TYR A 57 -2.57 19.42 -1.20
N GLU A 58 -1.45 20.08 -1.42
CA GLU A 58 -0.24 19.94 -0.58
C GLU A 58 -0.44 20.47 0.86
N GLN A 59 -1.52 21.24 1.13
CA GLN A 59 -1.89 21.61 2.49
C GLN A 59 -2.44 20.45 3.31
N THR A 60 -3.00 19.42 2.67
CA THR A 60 -3.70 18.33 3.36
C THR A 60 -3.17 16.94 3.01
N VAL A 61 -2.54 16.78 1.86
CA VAL A 61 -2.00 15.50 1.39
C VAL A 61 -0.57 15.33 1.94
N PRO A 62 -0.32 14.34 2.81
CA PRO A 62 1.02 14.09 3.33
C PRO A 62 1.92 13.53 2.22
N GLN A 63 3.20 13.87 2.28
CA GLN A 63 4.21 13.28 1.41
C GLN A 63 4.55 11.86 1.87
N VAL A 64 4.59 10.91 0.94
CA VAL A 64 4.93 9.52 1.25
C VAL A 64 6.44 9.33 1.37
N PHE A 65 7.20 9.98 0.50
CA PHE A 65 8.67 9.90 0.45
C PHE A 65 9.31 11.30 0.46
N PRO A 66 9.24 12.06 1.56
CA PRO A 66 9.67 13.45 1.59
C PRO A 66 11.17 13.64 1.28
N ASN A 67 12.01 12.63 1.56
CA ASN A 67 13.44 12.69 1.35
C ASN A 67 13.89 12.29 -0.07
N THR A 68 13.14 11.44 -0.75
CA THR A 68 13.51 10.89 -2.07
C THR A 68 12.62 11.36 -3.21
N ALA A 69 11.39 11.76 -2.90
CA ALA A 69 10.41 12.29 -3.84
C ALA A 69 9.59 13.42 -3.19
N PRO A 70 10.21 14.58 -2.93
CA PRO A 70 9.54 15.69 -2.25
C PRO A 70 8.44 16.31 -3.10
N GLY A 71 7.36 16.73 -2.44
CA GLY A 71 6.14 17.25 -3.07
C GLY A 71 5.19 16.14 -3.52
N ASN A 72 4.01 16.57 -3.96
CA ASN A 72 2.98 15.65 -4.49
C ASN A 72 2.66 15.93 -5.95
N PHE A 73 3.38 16.85 -6.58
CA PHE A 73 3.13 17.24 -7.97
C PHE A 73 4.44 17.40 -8.74
N THR A 74 4.46 16.85 -9.94
CA THR A 74 5.59 16.91 -10.88
C THR A 74 5.22 17.75 -12.11
N TRP A 75 6.08 18.66 -12.52
CA TRP A 75 5.91 19.41 -13.76
C TRP A 75 6.18 18.51 -14.96
N CYS A 76 5.23 18.49 -15.90
CA CYS A 76 5.39 17.82 -17.20
C CYS A 76 5.59 18.87 -18.29
N GLU A 77 6.81 18.96 -18.81
CA GLU A 77 7.18 19.96 -19.81
C GLU A 77 6.40 19.79 -21.12
N GLU A 78 6.17 18.56 -21.55
CA GLU A 78 5.48 18.27 -22.82
C GLU A 78 4.01 18.71 -22.80
N MET A 79 3.37 18.68 -21.62
CA MET A 79 1.96 19.11 -21.47
C MET A 79 1.83 20.53 -20.97
N HIS A 80 2.91 21.15 -20.48
CA HIS A 80 2.87 22.40 -19.69
C HIS A 80 1.86 22.32 -18.55
N LYS A 81 1.90 21.20 -17.75
CA LYS A 81 0.98 20.93 -16.65
C LYS A 81 1.69 20.32 -15.45
N TRP A 82 1.13 20.59 -14.29
CA TRP A 82 1.46 19.88 -13.03
C TRP A 82 0.63 18.60 -12.95
N VAL A 83 1.29 17.46 -12.76
CA VAL A 83 0.65 16.15 -12.63
C VAL A 83 0.79 15.67 -11.19
N LEU A 84 -0.29 15.14 -10.61
CA LEU A 84 -0.25 14.54 -9.26
C LEU A 84 0.58 13.26 -9.27
N THR A 85 1.56 13.20 -8.36
CA THR A 85 2.52 12.11 -8.21
C THR A 85 2.70 11.81 -6.72
N THR A 86 1.78 11.01 -6.16
CA THR A 86 1.75 10.69 -4.73
C THR A 86 3.02 9.99 -4.24
N PHE A 87 3.67 9.19 -5.09
CA PHE A 87 4.86 8.39 -4.73
C PHE A 87 6.13 8.97 -5.36
N HIS A 88 6.40 8.68 -6.63
CA HIS A 88 7.56 9.18 -7.35
C HIS A 88 7.15 10.00 -8.57
N ASP A 89 8.01 10.88 -9.02
CA ASP A 89 7.82 11.79 -10.14
C ASP A 89 7.41 11.09 -11.46
N TYR A 90 7.86 9.85 -11.65
CA TYR A 90 7.50 9.02 -12.80
C TYR A 90 6.23 8.18 -12.59
N GLN A 91 5.57 8.24 -11.44
CA GLN A 91 4.34 7.51 -11.09
C GLN A 91 3.15 8.48 -11.08
N TRP A 92 2.43 8.55 -12.19
CA TRP A 92 1.35 9.49 -12.41
C TRP A 92 0.02 8.96 -11.89
N ASP A 93 -0.60 9.66 -10.94
CA ASP A 93 -1.82 9.23 -10.28
C ASP A 93 -3.03 9.29 -11.20
N LEU A 94 -3.78 8.17 -11.24
CA LEU A 94 -4.96 8.01 -12.07
C LEU A 94 -6.18 8.71 -11.47
N ASN A 95 -6.97 9.32 -12.34
CA ASN A 95 -8.19 10.04 -11.98
C ASN A 95 -9.43 9.14 -12.06
N TYR A 96 -9.76 8.46 -10.97
CA TYR A 96 -10.96 7.61 -10.90
C TYR A 96 -12.29 8.38 -10.84
N ALA A 97 -12.29 9.70 -10.75
CA ALA A 97 -13.49 10.50 -11.02
C ALA A 97 -13.89 10.44 -12.50
N ASN A 98 -12.96 10.05 -13.39
CA ASN A 98 -13.25 9.69 -14.78
C ASN A 98 -13.58 8.19 -14.87
N PRO A 99 -14.84 7.79 -15.16
CA PRO A 99 -15.24 6.38 -15.22
C PRO A 99 -14.48 5.56 -16.25
N ALA A 100 -13.94 6.18 -17.30
CA ALA A 100 -13.16 5.49 -18.33
C ALA A 100 -11.89 4.85 -17.73
N VAL A 101 -11.29 5.47 -16.72
CA VAL A 101 -10.13 4.92 -16.00
C VAL A 101 -10.49 3.59 -15.34
N PHE A 102 -11.61 3.55 -14.60
CA PHE A 102 -12.07 2.31 -13.97
C PHE A 102 -12.35 1.22 -15.01
N VAL A 103 -13.02 1.57 -16.11
CA VAL A 103 -13.35 0.61 -17.18
C VAL A 103 -12.08 0.03 -17.79
N ASP A 104 -11.08 0.84 -18.11
CA ASP A 104 -9.86 0.37 -18.79
C ASP A 104 -8.93 -0.38 -17.82
N MET A 105 -8.88 0.01 -16.55
CA MET A 105 -8.20 -0.77 -15.51
C MET A 105 -8.88 -2.12 -15.30
N THR A 106 -10.22 -2.16 -15.29
CA THR A 106 -10.98 -3.42 -15.20
C THR A 106 -10.73 -4.32 -16.41
N LYS A 107 -10.70 -3.79 -17.63
CA LYS A 107 -10.32 -4.57 -18.82
C LYS A 107 -8.90 -5.14 -18.70
N SER A 108 -7.98 -4.39 -18.13
CA SER A 108 -6.59 -4.83 -17.96
C SER A 108 -6.48 -5.99 -16.97
N ILE A 109 -7.16 -5.95 -15.83
CA ILE A 109 -7.17 -7.07 -14.87
C ILE A 109 -7.88 -8.30 -15.45
N LEU A 110 -8.99 -8.13 -16.16
CA LEU A 110 -9.70 -9.23 -16.83
C LEU A 110 -8.84 -9.88 -17.92
N HIS A 111 -8.08 -9.08 -18.67
CA HIS A 111 -7.12 -9.61 -19.64
C HIS A 111 -6.06 -10.51 -18.97
N LEU A 112 -5.48 -10.06 -17.86
CA LEU A 112 -4.50 -10.86 -17.11
C LEU A 112 -5.13 -12.11 -16.48
N ALA A 113 -6.34 -12.02 -15.97
CA ALA A 113 -7.09 -13.18 -15.47
C ALA A 113 -7.32 -14.21 -16.58
N ASN A 114 -7.65 -13.76 -17.79
CA ASN A 114 -7.82 -14.64 -18.96
C ASN A 114 -6.49 -15.30 -19.39
N LEU A 115 -5.35 -14.70 -19.10
CA LEU A 115 -4.03 -15.31 -19.29
C LEU A 115 -3.65 -16.31 -18.18
N GLY A 116 -4.55 -16.52 -17.20
CA GLY A 116 -4.42 -17.52 -16.13
C GLY A 116 -3.85 -16.99 -14.82
N VAL A 117 -3.81 -15.68 -14.60
CA VAL A 117 -3.47 -15.11 -13.28
C VAL A 117 -4.63 -15.36 -12.31
N GLU A 118 -4.34 -15.91 -11.15
CA GLU A 118 -5.34 -16.35 -10.17
C GLU A 118 -5.44 -15.42 -8.97
N VAL A 119 -4.36 -14.74 -8.60
CA VAL A 119 -4.34 -13.79 -7.48
C VAL A 119 -3.80 -12.45 -7.96
N PHE A 120 -4.51 -11.36 -7.68
CA PHE A 120 -4.02 -10.01 -7.93
C PHE A 120 -3.69 -9.31 -6.61
N ARG A 121 -2.43 -8.90 -6.43
CA ARG A 121 -2.04 -8.00 -5.38
C ARG A 121 -2.32 -6.57 -5.84
N ILE A 122 -3.38 -5.99 -5.28
CA ILE A 122 -3.73 -4.59 -5.58
C ILE A 122 -2.83 -3.69 -4.73
N ASP A 123 -1.95 -2.98 -5.41
CA ASP A 123 -0.97 -2.08 -4.82
C ASP A 123 -1.63 -0.78 -4.34
N ALA A 124 -1.16 -0.25 -3.22
CA ALA A 124 -1.50 1.08 -2.69
C ALA A 124 -3.00 1.38 -2.66
N VAL A 125 -3.84 0.40 -2.28
CA VAL A 125 -5.31 0.50 -2.32
C VAL A 125 -5.85 1.77 -1.66
N PRO A 126 -5.40 2.22 -0.47
CA PRO A 126 -5.94 3.39 0.20
C PRO A 126 -5.82 4.70 -0.58
N TYR A 127 -4.96 4.75 -1.59
CA TYR A 127 -4.63 5.97 -2.34
C TYR A 127 -5.42 6.16 -3.63
N ILE A 128 -6.25 5.18 -4.06
CA ILE A 128 -6.90 5.17 -5.38
C ILE A 128 -7.78 6.40 -5.65
N TRP A 129 -8.41 7.00 -4.64
CA TRP A 129 -9.28 8.16 -4.81
C TRP A 129 -8.63 9.46 -4.32
N LYS A 130 -8.78 10.53 -5.12
CA LYS A 130 -8.28 11.87 -4.81
C LYS A 130 -9.41 12.86 -4.61
N GLN A 131 -9.32 13.63 -3.54
CA GLN A 131 -10.31 14.66 -3.23
C GLN A 131 -9.64 15.84 -2.53
N LEU A 132 -9.81 17.03 -3.10
CA LEU A 132 -9.26 18.26 -2.54
C LEU A 132 -9.77 18.49 -1.10
N GLY A 133 -8.90 18.99 -0.23
CA GLY A 133 -9.22 19.25 1.18
C GLY A 133 -9.21 17.98 2.06
N THR A 134 -8.73 16.86 1.55
CA THR A 134 -8.55 15.61 2.31
C THR A 134 -7.10 15.15 2.23
N THR A 135 -6.78 14.08 2.96
CA THR A 135 -5.46 13.42 2.86
C THR A 135 -5.29 12.59 1.60
N CYS A 136 -6.31 12.47 0.73
CA CYS A 136 -6.35 11.57 -0.42
C CYS A 136 -6.01 10.11 -0.06
N ARG A 137 -6.33 9.68 1.14
CA ARG A 137 -6.04 8.34 1.66
C ARG A 137 -7.24 7.80 2.44
N ASN A 138 -7.59 6.54 2.23
CA ASN A 138 -8.65 5.82 2.94
C ASN A 138 -10.04 6.50 2.83
N LEU A 139 -10.34 7.06 1.67
CA LEU A 139 -11.63 7.73 1.44
C LEU A 139 -12.74 6.72 1.10
N PRO A 140 -14.02 7.01 1.40
CA PRO A 140 -15.15 6.09 1.14
C PRO A 140 -15.25 5.61 -0.31
N GLN A 141 -14.83 6.43 -1.26
CA GLN A 141 -14.84 6.10 -2.68
C GLN A 141 -13.84 4.97 -3.02
N VAL A 142 -12.73 4.85 -2.28
CA VAL A 142 -11.79 3.72 -2.43
C VAL A 142 -12.52 2.40 -2.22
N HIS A 143 -13.27 2.29 -1.14
CA HIS A 143 -14.08 1.10 -0.84
C HIS A 143 -15.11 0.80 -1.93
N THR A 144 -15.74 1.86 -2.50
CA THR A 144 -16.68 1.70 -3.61
C THR A 144 -15.99 1.13 -4.85
N ILE A 145 -14.81 1.64 -5.21
CA ILE A 145 -14.04 1.17 -6.37
C ILE A 145 -13.62 -0.30 -6.17
N VAL A 146 -13.13 -0.66 -4.99
CA VAL A 146 -12.73 -2.05 -4.69
C VAL A 146 -13.93 -3.01 -4.76
N ARG A 147 -15.09 -2.61 -4.21
CA ARG A 147 -16.35 -3.40 -4.32
C ARG A 147 -16.78 -3.58 -5.77
N MET A 148 -16.77 -2.52 -6.55
CA MET A 148 -17.13 -2.61 -7.98
C MET A 148 -16.20 -3.57 -8.71
N LEU A 149 -14.89 -3.48 -8.47
CA LEU A 149 -13.92 -4.41 -9.05
C LEU A 149 -14.20 -5.85 -8.60
N ARG A 150 -14.42 -6.05 -7.29
CA ARG A 150 -14.77 -7.36 -6.73
C ARG A 150 -16.01 -7.96 -7.40
N MET A 151 -17.09 -7.18 -7.54
CA MET A 151 -18.33 -7.62 -8.18
C MET A 151 -18.11 -8.03 -9.63
N VAL A 152 -17.35 -7.27 -10.40
CA VAL A 152 -17.03 -7.62 -11.80
C VAL A 152 -16.26 -8.93 -11.86
N LEU A 153 -15.25 -9.11 -11.01
CA LEU A 153 -14.46 -10.34 -10.98
C LEU A 153 -15.28 -11.55 -10.57
N GLU A 154 -16.14 -11.43 -9.58
CA GLU A 154 -17.07 -12.53 -9.18
C GLU A 154 -18.02 -12.93 -10.29
N CYS A 155 -18.47 -11.99 -11.12
CA CYS A 155 -19.37 -12.28 -12.25
C CYS A 155 -18.64 -12.93 -13.43
N VAL A 156 -17.39 -12.53 -13.71
CA VAL A 156 -16.69 -12.87 -14.96
C VAL A 156 -15.64 -13.96 -14.74
N CYS A 157 -14.91 -13.92 -13.62
CA CYS A 157 -13.84 -14.83 -13.28
C CYS A 157 -13.81 -15.14 -11.76
N PRO A 158 -14.82 -15.89 -11.26
CA PRO A 158 -15.05 -16.08 -9.82
C PRO A 158 -13.93 -16.80 -9.06
N ALA A 159 -12.99 -17.43 -9.77
CA ALA A 159 -11.82 -18.07 -9.16
C ALA A 159 -10.67 -17.08 -8.86
N VAL A 160 -10.81 -15.82 -9.28
CA VAL A 160 -9.76 -14.79 -9.04
C VAL A 160 -9.87 -14.25 -7.62
N ILE A 161 -8.73 -14.14 -6.97
CA ILE A 161 -8.58 -13.62 -5.60
C ILE A 161 -7.98 -12.22 -5.66
N LEU A 162 -8.60 -11.28 -4.93
CA LEU A 162 -8.03 -9.95 -4.67
C LEU A 162 -7.29 -9.94 -3.33
N LYS A 163 -6.01 -9.59 -3.39
CA LYS A 163 -5.14 -9.37 -2.23
C LYS A 163 -4.76 -7.89 -2.16
N GLY A 164 -5.34 -7.15 -1.20
CA GLY A 164 -5.08 -5.71 -1.05
C GLY A 164 -3.80 -5.45 -0.26
N GLU A 165 -2.99 -4.51 -0.78
CA GLU A 165 -1.96 -3.89 0.03
C GLU A 165 -2.53 -2.65 0.71
N VAL A 166 -2.69 -2.76 2.02
CA VAL A 166 -3.30 -1.74 2.87
C VAL A 166 -2.45 -1.60 4.13
N VAL A 167 -1.62 -0.56 4.16
CA VAL A 167 -0.78 -0.25 5.33
C VAL A 167 -1.49 0.79 6.18
N MET A 168 -2.29 0.32 7.14
CA MET A 168 -3.16 1.15 7.97
C MET A 168 -3.27 0.59 9.39
N ALA A 169 -3.82 1.38 10.30
CA ALA A 169 -4.14 0.92 11.65
C ALA A 169 -5.09 -0.30 11.61
N PRO A 170 -5.01 -1.23 12.60
CA PRO A 170 -5.76 -2.49 12.57
C PRO A 170 -7.25 -2.35 12.31
N LYS A 171 -7.88 -1.33 12.90
CA LYS A 171 -9.32 -1.07 12.75
C LYS A 171 -9.70 -0.64 11.32
N GLU A 172 -8.84 0.12 10.68
CA GLU A 172 -9.03 0.59 9.31
C GLU A 172 -8.71 -0.51 8.30
N LEU A 173 -7.68 -1.29 8.58
CA LEU A 173 -7.27 -2.44 7.76
C LEU A 173 -8.42 -3.43 7.55
N ALA A 174 -9.10 -3.82 8.62
CA ALA A 174 -10.18 -4.81 8.56
C ALA A 174 -11.36 -4.36 7.66
N ALA A 175 -11.57 -3.04 7.52
CA ALA A 175 -12.64 -2.51 6.66
C ALA A 175 -12.47 -2.88 5.18
N TYR A 176 -11.25 -3.17 4.73
CA TYR A 176 -10.96 -3.57 3.34
C TYR A 176 -11.30 -5.04 3.02
N PHE A 177 -11.75 -5.82 3.97
CA PHE A 177 -12.44 -7.08 3.70
C PHE A 177 -13.91 -6.84 3.29
N GLY A 178 -14.47 -5.70 3.68
CA GLY A 178 -15.89 -5.40 3.53
C GLY A 178 -16.77 -6.22 4.48
N THR A 179 -18.00 -6.45 4.06
CA THR A 179 -18.96 -7.31 4.76
C THR A 179 -19.48 -8.40 3.81
N PRO A 180 -20.15 -9.44 4.30
CA PRO A 180 -20.76 -10.45 3.43
C PRO A 180 -21.66 -9.87 2.32
N GLU A 181 -22.38 -8.77 2.61
CA GLU A 181 -23.27 -8.08 1.67
C GLU A 181 -22.52 -7.09 0.75
N LYS A 182 -21.34 -6.67 1.17
CA LYS A 182 -20.51 -5.69 0.45
C LYS A 182 -19.04 -6.11 0.51
N PRO A 183 -18.68 -7.24 -0.13
CA PRO A 183 -17.33 -7.77 -0.08
C PRO A 183 -16.33 -6.87 -0.83
N GLU A 184 -15.11 -6.80 -0.29
CA GLU A 184 -13.99 -6.08 -0.89
C GLU A 184 -12.82 -7.05 -1.19
N CYS A 185 -11.68 -6.93 -0.51
CA CYS A 185 -10.58 -7.86 -0.72
C CYS A 185 -10.86 -9.24 -0.08
N HIS A 186 -10.36 -10.30 -0.69
CA HIS A 186 -10.34 -11.63 -0.08
C HIS A 186 -9.20 -11.77 0.93
N MET A 187 -8.07 -11.15 0.62
CA MET A 187 -6.85 -11.25 1.41
C MET A 187 -6.29 -9.86 1.69
N LEU A 188 -5.72 -9.67 2.87
CA LEU A 188 -4.96 -8.48 3.24
C LEU A 188 -3.66 -8.90 3.92
N TYR A 189 -2.61 -8.09 3.74
CA TYR A 189 -1.39 -8.27 4.52
C TYR A 189 -1.62 -7.94 6.00
N ASN A 190 -1.18 -8.83 6.89
CA ASN A 190 -1.27 -8.61 8.33
C ASN A 190 -0.08 -7.77 8.82
N VAL A 191 -0.04 -6.51 8.38
CA VAL A 191 1.03 -5.56 8.71
C VAL A 191 1.16 -5.38 10.23
N SER A 192 0.02 -5.25 10.91
CA SER A 192 -0.01 -5.06 12.37
C SER A 192 0.61 -6.23 13.13
N THR A 193 0.33 -7.46 12.73
CA THR A 193 0.98 -8.64 13.34
C THR A 193 2.47 -8.66 13.01
N MET A 194 2.87 -8.30 11.80
CA MET A 194 4.28 -8.24 11.40
C MET A 194 5.07 -7.28 12.29
N VAL A 195 4.63 -6.03 12.47
CA VAL A 195 5.35 -5.06 13.32
C VAL A 195 5.35 -5.47 14.79
N ASN A 196 4.25 -6.05 15.29
CA ASN A 196 4.18 -6.53 16.67
C ASN A 196 5.08 -7.75 16.93
N LEU A 197 5.31 -8.62 15.93
CA LEU A 197 6.28 -9.72 16.02
C LEU A 197 7.70 -9.18 16.16
N TRP A 198 8.09 -8.21 15.34
CA TRP A 198 9.39 -7.56 15.46
C TRP A 198 9.54 -6.79 16.77
N GLY A 199 8.49 -6.09 17.19
CA GLY A 199 8.46 -5.40 18.47
C GLY A 199 8.65 -6.36 19.68
N ALA A 200 7.92 -7.48 19.67
CA ALA A 200 8.03 -8.51 20.72
C ALA A 200 9.41 -9.17 20.74
N LEU A 201 10.02 -9.40 19.56
CA LEU A 201 11.36 -9.97 19.46
C LEU A 201 12.43 -9.03 20.05
N ALA A 202 12.39 -7.76 19.70
CA ALA A 202 13.34 -6.76 20.21
C ALA A 202 13.18 -6.52 21.72
N SER A 203 11.95 -6.28 22.17
CA SER A 203 11.65 -5.93 23.56
C SER A 203 11.63 -7.13 24.51
N ARG A 204 11.51 -8.35 23.99
CA ARG A 204 11.24 -9.59 24.76
C ARG A 204 9.94 -9.49 25.59
N ASP A 205 9.00 -8.68 25.11
CA ASP A 205 7.69 -8.47 25.73
C ASP A 205 6.58 -8.76 24.71
N THR A 206 5.75 -9.74 25.01
CA THR A 206 4.68 -10.21 24.10
C THR A 206 3.32 -9.59 24.40
N ARG A 207 3.20 -8.70 25.41
CA ARG A 207 1.90 -8.14 25.81
C ARG A 207 1.20 -7.38 24.69
N LEU A 208 1.96 -6.57 23.93
CA LEU A 208 1.43 -5.80 22.80
C LEU A 208 1.02 -6.73 21.65
N LEU A 209 1.87 -7.70 21.30
CA LEU A 209 1.55 -8.74 20.31
C LEU A 209 0.29 -9.52 20.70
N LYS A 210 0.18 -9.94 21.99
CA LYS A 210 -1.01 -10.62 22.47
C LYS A 210 -2.26 -9.75 22.33
N ALA A 211 -2.20 -8.49 22.74
CA ALA A 211 -3.32 -7.56 22.62
C ALA A 211 -3.74 -7.36 21.15
N GLN A 212 -2.78 -7.30 20.22
CA GLN A 212 -3.04 -7.23 18.80
C GLN A 212 -3.76 -8.49 18.28
N LEU A 213 -3.29 -9.68 18.67
CA LEU A 213 -3.92 -10.94 18.27
C LEU A 213 -5.32 -11.10 18.86
N ASP A 214 -5.53 -10.71 20.11
CA ASP A 214 -6.83 -10.73 20.78
C ASP A 214 -7.83 -9.75 20.10
N ALA A 215 -7.33 -8.68 19.47
CA ALA A 215 -8.14 -7.71 18.74
C ALA A 215 -8.49 -8.13 17.29
N LEU A 216 -7.86 -9.18 16.77
CA LEU A 216 -8.22 -9.75 15.49
C LEU A 216 -9.55 -10.51 15.61
N HIS A 217 -10.64 -9.82 15.28
CA HIS A 217 -11.98 -10.39 15.29
C HIS A 217 -12.17 -11.44 14.19
N ALA A 218 -13.27 -12.20 14.29
CA ALA A 218 -13.68 -13.11 13.23
C ALA A 218 -13.81 -12.37 11.89
N LEU A 219 -13.10 -12.86 10.89
CA LEU A 219 -13.18 -12.37 9.52
C LEU A 219 -14.42 -12.96 8.83
N PRO A 220 -14.90 -12.36 7.73
CA PRO A 220 -15.85 -13.04 6.85
C PRO A 220 -15.29 -14.39 6.40
N ASP A 221 -16.16 -15.40 6.22
CA ASP A 221 -15.78 -16.81 5.98
C ASP A 221 -14.85 -17.01 4.77
N ASN A 222 -14.92 -16.10 3.79
CA ASN A 222 -14.11 -16.14 2.57
C ASN A 222 -12.96 -15.14 2.57
N CYS A 223 -12.54 -14.65 3.75
CA CYS A 223 -11.48 -13.67 3.92
C CYS A 223 -10.40 -14.19 4.88
N TRP A 224 -9.15 -13.83 4.61
CA TRP A 224 -8.02 -14.19 5.49
C TRP A 224 -6.85 -13.22 5.39
N PHE A 225 -6.04 -13.18 6.44
CA PHE A 225 -4.80 -12.44 6.45
C PHE A 225 -3.65 -13.24 5.85
N VAL A 226 -2.79 -12.55 5.10
CA VAL A 226 -1.46 -13.03 4.74
C VAL A 226 -0.50 -12.62 5.86
N ASN A 227 -0.08 -13.56 6.68
CA ASN A 227 0.95 -13.34 7.69
C ASN A 227 2.33 -13.42 7.05
N TYR A 228 3.21 -12.50 7.40
CA TYR A 228 4.56 -12.43 6.86
C TYR A 228 5.50 -11.76 7.88
N LEU A 229 6.80 -12.00 7.72
CA LEU A 229 7.83 -11.35 8.54
C LEU A 229 8.47 -10.17 7.80
N ARG A 230 8.74 -10.34 6.52
CA ARG A 230 9.34 -9.35 5.65
C ARG A 230 8.78 -9.45 4.24
N CYS A 231 8.78 -8.32 3.53
CA CYS A 231 8.53 -8.21 2.11
C CYS A 231 9.59 -7.29 1.47
N HIS A 232 9.35 -6.77 0.30
CA HIS A 232 10.22 -5.82 -0.39
C HIS A 232 10.17 -4.40 0.22
N ASP A 233 9.13 -4.09 1.02
CA ASP A 233 9.00 -2.78 1.67
C ASP A 233 9.80 -2.72 2.98
N ASP A 234 9.97 -1.50 3.49
CA ASP A 234 10.49 -1.21 4.82
C ASP A 234 9.48 -1.60 5.94
N ILE A 235 9.97 -1.63 7.17
CA ILE A 235 9.12 -1.76 8.35
C ILE A 235 8.74 -0.36 8.83
N GLY A 236 7.47 0.03 8.64
CA GLY A 236 6.88 1.18 9.31
C GLY A 236 6.37 0.77 10.70
N TRP A 237 6.82 1.47 11.74
CA TRP A 237 6.50 1.14 13.14
C TRP A 237 5.12 1.66 13.56
N GLY A 238 4.08 1.27 12.81
CA GLY A 238 2.68 1.63 13.10
C GLY A 238 2.05 0.72 14.16
N LEU A 239 2.45 0.88 15.42
CA LEU A 239 1.87 0.19 16.57
C LEU A 239 0.59 0.90 17.04
N ASP A 240 -0.24 0.23 17.84
CA ASP A 240 -1.45 0.83 18.41
C ASP A 240 -1.11 1.61 19.68
N GLU A 241 -0.93 2.92 19.55
CA GLU A 241 -0.57 3.83 20.65
C GLU A 241 -1.56 3.77 21.84
N ALA A 242 -2.85 3.54 21.58
CA ALA A 242 -3.83 3.42 22.64
C ALA A 242 -3.61 2.14 23.46
N VAL A 243 -3.20 1.07 22.82
CA VAL A 243 -2.83 -0.19 23.48
C VAL A 243 -1.51 -0.02 24.23
N GLU A 244 -0.51 0.60 23.61
CA GLU A 244 0.79 0.88 24.25
C GLU A 244 0.62 1.68 25.53
N ASN A 245 -0.11 2.80 25.50
CA ASN A 245 -0.40 3.63 26.65
C ASN A 245 -1.12 2.84 27.76
N ARG A 246 -2.10 2.00 27.41
CA ARG A 246 -2.82 1.14 28.36
C ARG A 246 -1.90 0.11 29.03
N LEU A 247 -0.88 -0.34 28.34
CA LEU A 247 0.14 -1.26 28.85
C LEU A 247 1.28 -0.56 29.62
N GLY A 248 1.25 0.78 29.70
CA GLY A 248 2.29 1.58 30.32
C GLY A 248 3.54 1.74 29.45
N ILE A 249 3.41 1.57 28.15
CA ILE A 249 4.47 1.76 27.17
C ILE A 249 4.31 3.16 26.58
N ASP A 250 5.38 3.95 26.58
CA ASP A 250 5.42 5.25 25.89
C ASP A 250 5.62 5.01 24.38
N PRO A 251 4.63 5.35 23.52
CA PRO A 251 4.68 5.01 22.09
C PRO A 251 5.89 5.61 21.36
N GLN A 252 6.23 6.87 21.65
CA GLN A 252 7.35 7.55 20.99
C GLN A 252 8.70 6.92 21.35
N LYS A 253 8.93 6.66 22.65
CA LYS A 253 10.16 6.01 23.11
C LYS A 253 10.26 4.56 22.64
N HIS A 254 9.12 3.86 22.54
CA HIS A 254 9.09 2.49 22.05
C HIS A 254 9.46 2.45 20.57
N LYS A 255 8.89 3.33 19.74
CA LYS A 255 9.24 3.44 18.34
C LYS A 255 10.73 3.75 18.16
N GLU A 256 11.25 4.75 18.91
CA GLU A 256 12.65 5.11 18.91
C GLU A 256 13.56 3.93 19.29
N TYR A 257 13.20 3.20 20.33
CA TYR A 257 13.89 1.97 20.72
C TYR A 257 13.91 0.95 19.57
N LEU A 258 12.78 0.71 18.89
CA LEU A 258 12.66 -0.32 17.87
C LEU A 258 13.52 -0.01 16.64
N TYR A 259 13.47 1.22 16.11
CA TYR A 259 14.27 1.50 14.93
C TYR A 259 15.76 1.55 15.23
N HIS A 260 16.21 2.03 16.40
CA HIS A 260 17.61 1.95 16.81
C HIS A 260 18.06 0.52 17.13
N PHE A 261 17.16 -0.31 17.68
CA PHE A 261 17.47 -1.72 17.89
C PHE A 261 17.72 -2.42 16.54
N TYR A 262 16.84 -2.23 15.56
CA TYR A 262 16.97 -2.89 14.27
C TYR A 262 18.04 -2.31 13.35
N GLU A 263 18.44 -1.07 13.56
CA GLU A 263 19.65 -0.49 12.96
C GLU A 263 20.94 -1.11 13.52
N GLY A 264 20.89 -1.68 14.72
CA GLY A 264 22.06 -2.26 15.40
C GLY A 264 22.80 -1.30 16.33
N ASN A 265 22.32 -0.06 16.48
CA ASN A 265 22.95 0.97 17.30
C ASN A 265 22.51 0.95 18.77
N PHE A 266 21.50 0.16 19.12
CA PHE A 266 21.05 0.02 20.50
C PHE A 266 21.90 -1.01 21.27
N PRO A 267 22.35 -0.71 22.51
CA PRO A 267 23.14 -1.63 23.31
C PRO A 267 22.46 -2.98 23.50
N GLY A 268 23.13 -4.07 23.14
CA GLY A 268 22.59 -5.44 23.20
C GLY A 268 21.76 -5.87 21.98
N SER A 269 21.64 -5.02 20.95
CA SER A 269 21.07 -5.44 19.70
C SER A 269 21.98 -6.43 18.97
N TRP A 270 21.37 -7.39 18.31
CA TRP A 270 22.02 -8.32 17.36
C TRP A 270 21.73 -7.97 15.91
N ALA A 271 20.79 -7.03 15.66
CA ALA A 271 20.33 -6.69 14.33
C ALA A 271 21.40 -5.94 13.52
N LYS A 272 21.29 -6.09 12.20
CA LYS A 272 22.16 -5.43 11.20
C LYS A 272 21.27 -4.87 10.08
N GLY A 273 20.26 -4.10 10.46
CA GLY A 273 19.39 -3.39 9.53
C GLY A 273 19.91 -1.99 9.23
N GLU A 274 19.07 -1.22 8.57
CA GLU A 274 19.35 0.16 8.19
C GLU A 274 18.18 1.06 8.57
N LEU A 275 18.48 2.24 9.10
CA LEU A 275 17.51 3.30 9.36
C LEU A 275 17.08 3.91 8.02
N TYR A 276 15.79 4.03 7.79
CA TYR A 276 15.23 4.57 6.56
C TYR A 276 14.21 5.67 6.83
N ASN A 277 14.24 6.70 6.00
CA ASN A 277 13.28 7.80 5.99
C ASN A 277 13.03 8.44 7.36
N TYR A 278 14.14 8.75 8.09
CA TYR A 278 14.06 9.45 9.36
C TYR A 278 13.58 10.89 9.18
N ASP A 279 12.53 11.26 9.91
CA ASP A 279 12.00 12.63 9.96
C ASP A 279 12.39 13.28 11.31
N PRO A 280 13.32 14.25 11.30
CA PRO A 280 13.74 14.91 12.54
C PRO A 280 12.65 15.79 13.18
N ALA A 281 11.61 16.18 12.43
CA ALA A 281 10.53 17.00 12.97
C ALA A 281 9.54 16.18 13.83
N THR A 282 9.32 14.93 13.48
CA THR A 282 8.40 14.03 14.18
C THR A 282 9.12 12.95 14.98
N GLY A 283 10.40 12.70 14.71
CA GLY A 283 11.15 11.55 15.23
C GLY A 283 10.65 10.23 14.66
N ASP A 284 9.95 10.26 13.53
CA ASP A 284 9.50 9.05 12.85
C ASP A 284 10.63 8.46 11.99
N ALA A 285 10.67 7.13 11.93
CA ALA A 285 11.64 6.41 11.12
C ALA A 285 11.09 5.03 10.76
N ARG A 286 11.70 4.44 9.74
CA ARG A 286 11.43 3.08 9.27
C ARG A 286 12.71 2.25 9.32
N SER A 287 12.58 0.94 9.29
CA SER A 287 13.72 0.02 9.29
C SER A 287 13.75 -0.82 8.04
N CYS A 288 14.92 -0.91 7.41
CA CYS A 288 15.21 -1.80 6.29
C CYS A 288 16.10 -2.96 6.72
N GLY A 289 15.94 -4.08 6.06
CA GLY A 289 16.78 -5.26 6.27
C GLY A 289 16.08 -6.55 5.82
N THR A 290 16.87 -7.55 5.52
CA THR A 290 16.38 -8.91 5.30
C THR A 290 15.96 -9.54 6.64
N THR A 291 15.17 -10.61 6.60
CA THR A 291 14.87 -11.36 7.84
C THR A 291 16.16 -11.82 8.52
N ALA A 292 17.17 -12.24 7.74
CA ALA A 292 18.44 -12.70 8.27
C ALA A 292 19.22 -11.59 8.97
N SER A 293 19.35 -10.41 8.33
CA SER A 293 20.06 -9.27 8.93
C SER A 293 19.36 -8.74 10.18
N LEU A 294 18.03 -8.64 10.15
CA LEU A 294 17.25 -8.18 11.32
C LEU A 294 17.25 -9.18 12.48
N CYS A 295 17.43 -10.49 12.20
CA CYS A 295 17.64 -11.52 13.23
C CYS A 295 19.10 -11.69 13.64
N GLY A 296 20.05 -10.97 13.03
CA GLY A 296 21.48 -11.08 13.32
C GLY A 296 22.10 -12.42 12.94
N VAL A 297 21.51 -13.14 11.98
CA VAL A 297 22.03 -14.44 11.51
C VAL A 297 22.88 -14.34 10.24
N GLU A 298 22.99 -13.16 9.66
CA GLU A 298 23.96 -12.88 8.59
C GLU A 298 25.38 -12.79 9.17
N GLN A 299 26.29 -13.54 8.58
CA GLN A 299 27.71 -13.56 8.96
C GLN A 299 28.51 -12.55 8.14
#